data_0d51b25647a9021dd2bc59d5951d30c1
#
_entry.id   0d51b25647a9021dd2bc59d5951d30c1
#
_cell.length_a   1.000
_cell.length_b   1.000
_cell.length_c   1.000
_cell.angle_alpha   90.00
_cell.angle_beta   90.00
_cell.angle_gamma   90.00
#
_symmetry.space_group_name_H-M   'P 1'
#
loop_
_entity.id
_entity.type
_entity.pdbx_description
1 polymer ?
#
loop_
_entity_poly.entity_id
_entity_poly.type
_entity_poly.pdbx_seq_one_letter_code
_entity_poly.pdbx_strand_id
1 'polypeptide(L)'
;RRMDDTIIASAFADANTGKDGGTSVSFPSGNVVAHGSAGLTLAKLIAAKQILDEGSVDPSIKRFIVVAPKQMSDLLNSTTVTSADFNTVRALVQGSVTEFCGFTFITSNRLAVNGSSHRRVIAFAQDGLKLAVGMNPTAKVDVRPDKGYATQVFYQQSIGATRMQESMVVEVPCAE
;
A
#
# COMPACT_ATOMS: atom_id res chain seq x y z
N ARG A 1 7.27 -7.23 -8.73
CA ARG A 1 8.12 -6.24 -8.00
C ARG A 1 7.93 -4.82 -8.56
N ARG A 2 8.18 -4.57 -9.85
CA ARG A 2 8.03 -3.23 -10.46
C ARG A 2 6.59 -2.71 -10.38
N MET A 3 5.59 -3.59 -10.58
CA MET A 3 4.17 -3.25 -10.43
C MET A 3 3.84 -2.82 -9.01
N ASP A 4 4.30 -3.57 -8.01
CA ASP A 4 4.09 -3.25 -6.60
C ASP A 4 4.68 -1.89 -6.24
N ASP A 5 5.90 -1.60 -6.71
CA ASP A 5 6.54 -0.30 -6.50
C ASP A 5 5.73 0.85 -7.12
N THR A 6 5.19 0.63 -8.33
CA THR A 6 4.37 1.62 -9.02
C THR A 6 3.07 1.90 -8.26
N ILE A 7 2.40 0.86 -7.75
CA ILE A 7 1.17 1.00 -6.97
C ILE A 7 1.46 1.71 -5.63
N ILE A 8 2.50 1.27 -4.91
CA ILE A 8 2.89 1.85 -3.62
C ILE A 8 3.26 3.33 -3.78
N ALA A 9 4.02 3.67 -4.83
CA ALA A 9 4.39 5.05 -5.10
C ALA A 9 3.16 5.92 -5.44
N SER A 10 2.23 5.40 -6.24
CA SER A 10 1.04 6.15 -6.66
C SER A 10 0.03 6.40 -5.53
N ALA A 11 0.06 5.61 -4.46
CA ALA A 11 -0.85 5.78 -3.33
C ALA A 11 -0.72 7.16 -2.68
N PHE A 12 0.48 7.71 -2.62
CA PHE A 12 0.79 8.99 -1.97
C PHE A 12 1.29 10.07 -2.94
N ALA A 13 1.46 9.73 -4.20
CA ALA A 13 1.82 10.70 -5.23
C ALA A 13 0.64 11.62 -5.55
N ASP A 14 0.94 12.75 -6.18
CA ASP A 14 -0.10 13.61 -6.73
C ASP A 14 -0.91 12.84 -7.77
N ALA A 15 -2.21 12.99 -7.74
CA ALA A 15 -3.13 12.41 -8.71
C ALA A 15 -3.55 13.49 -9.73
N ASN A 16 -3.46 13.16 -11.01
CA ASN A 16 -3.91 14.07 -12.05
C ASN A 16 -5.41 13.92 -12.28
N THR A 17 -6.13 15.04 -12.27
CA THR A 17 -7.58 15.12 -12.47
C THR A 17 -7.92 15.95 -13.69
N GLY A 18 -9.21 15.91 -14.08
CA GLY A 18 -9.71 16.60 -15.27
C GLY A 18 -9.56 15.75 -16.53
N LYS A 19 -10.26 16.18 -17.58
CA LYS A 19 -10.34 15.46 -18.86
C LYS A 19 -8.96 15.23 -19.50
N ASP A 20 -8.07 16.20 -19.35
CA ASP A 20 -6.74 16.18 -19.96
C ASP A 20 -5.62 15.95 -18.94
N GLY A 21 -5.96 15.60 -17.69
CA GLY A 21 -5.00 15.38 -16.61
C GLY A 21 -4.19 16.63 -16.23
N GLY A 22 -4.71 17.82 -16.52
CA GLY A 22 -3.99 19.10 -16.34
C GLY A 22 -3.99 19.63 -14.90
N THR A 23 -4.77 19.06 -14.00
CA THR A 23 -4.85 19.48 -12.59
C THR A 23 -4.24 18.41 -11.70
N SER A 24 -3.21 18.78 -10.95
CA SER A 24 -2.59 17.91 -9.95
C SER A 24 -3.25 18.10 -8.59
N VAL A 25 -3.65 16.99 -7.95
CA VAL A 25 -4.23 16.97 -6.60
C VAL A 25 -3.29 16.21 -5.71
N SER A 26 -2.76 16.88 -4.69
CA SER A 26 -1.87 16.28 -3.70
C SER A 26 -2.64 15.36 -2.74
N PHE A 27 -1.90 14.49 -2.04
CA PHE A 27 -2.50 13.62 -1.03
C PHE A 27 -3.10 14.45 0.11
N PRO A 28 -4.38 14.23 0.48
CA PRO A 28 -5.06 15.05 1.49
C PRO A 28 -4.46 14.80 2.89
N SER A 29 -4.12 15.88 3.58
CA SER A 29 -3.56 15.80 4.93
C SER A 29 -4.53 15.23 5.97
N GLY A 30 -5.85 15.33 5.73
CA GLY A 30 -6.88 14.73 6.57
C GLY A 30 -6.89 13.21 6.55
N ASN A 31 -6.30 12.59 5.54
CA ASN A 31 -6.22 11.12 5.41
C ASN A 31 -4.90 10.56 5.97
N VAL A 32 -4.24 11.29 6.85
CA VAL A 32 -3.01 10.86 7.50
C VAL A 32 -3.28 10.62 8.99
N VAL A 33 -3.07 9.40 9.44
CA VAL A 33 -3.15 9.06 10.87
C VAL A 33 -1.96 9.69 11.60
N ALA A 34 -2.18 10.26 12.78
CA ALA A 34 -1.10 10.82 13.60
C ALA A 34 -0.03 9.75 13.90
N HIS A 35 1.25 10.06 13.66
CA HIS A 35 2.34 9.09 13.85
C HIS A 35 2.60 8.73 15.31
N GLY A 36 2.36 9.65 16.27
CA GLY A 36 2.49 9.42 17.71
C GLY A 36 3.84 8.87 18.17
N SER A 37 4.89 8.98 17.34
CA SER A 37 6.23 8.39 17.57
C SER A 37 6.20 6.91 17.95
N ALA A 38 5.21 6.18 17.50
CA ALA A 38 5.00 4.76 17.79
C ALA A 38 4.98 3.93 16.47
N GLY A 39 5.30 2.65 16.59
CA GLY A 39 5.11 1.67 15.52
C GLY A 39 3.63 1.48 15.17
N LEU A 40 3.30 0.37 14.53
CA LEU A 40 1.90 0.03 14.23
C LEU A 40 1.21 -0.46 15.51
N THR A 41 0.13 0.23 15.92
CA THR A 41 -0.68 -0.12 17.09
C THR A 41 -2.14 -0.34 16.68
N LEU A 42 -2.91 -1.05 17.54
CA LEU A 42 -4.34 -1.24 17.34
C LEU A 42 -5.09 0.12 17.22
N ALA A 43 -4.69 1.11 18.01
CA ALA A 43 -5.28 2.45 17.96
C ALA A 43 -5.12 3.10 16.57
N LYS A 44 -3.98 2.93 15.92
CA LYS A 44 -3.75 3.43 14.55
C LYS A 44 -4.61 2.71 13.51
N LEU A 45 -4.85 1.41 13.67
CA LEU A 45 -5.74 0.65 12.79
C LEU A 45 -7.18 1.13 12.93
N ILE A 46 -7.64 1.35 14.16
CA ILE A 46 -8.97 1.89 14.44
C ILE A 46 -9.11 3.31 13.85
N ALA A 47 -8.11 4.16 14.03
CA ALA A 47 -8.11 5.52 13.45
C ALA A 47 -8.14 5.49 11.92
N ALA A 48 -7.36 4.61 11.28
CA ALA A 48 -7.40 4.45 9.83
C ALA A 48 -8.78 3.98 9.34
N LYS A 49 -9.41 3.05 10.07
CA LYS A 49 -10.77 2.60 9.78
C LYS A 49 -11.78 3.74 9.92
N GLN A 50 -11.67 4.54 10.99
CA GLN A 50 -12.53 5.68 11.22
C GLN A 50 -12.45 6.70 10.08
N ILE A 51 -11.25 7.04 9.60
CA ILE A 51 -11.07 7.96 8.46
C ILE A 51 -11.76 7.43 7.21
N LEU A 52 -11.65 6.12 6.91
CA LEU A 52 -12.35 5.51 5.77
C LEU A 52 -13.87 5.57 5.93
N ASP A 53 -14.39 5.33 7.13
CA ASP A 53 -15.82 5.36 7.43
C ASP A 53 -16.37 6.80 7.35
N GLU A 54 -15.64 7.80 7.85
CA GLU A 54 -15.94 9.23 7.72
C GLU A 54 -15.90 9.68 6.25
N GLY A 55 -15.02 9.08 5.45
CA GLY A 55 -14.96 9.28 3.99
C GLY A 55 -16.10 8.65 3.22
N SER A 56 -17.13 8.12 3.89
CA SER A 56 -18.30 7.45 3.30
C SER A 56 -17.95 6.27 2.40
N VAL A 57 -16.86 5.57 2.73
CA VAL A 57 -16.48 4.33 2.02
C VAL A 57 -17.41 3.20 2.45
N ASP A 58 -18.13 2.61 1.49
CA ASP A 58 -19.05 1.52 1.76
C ASP A 58 -18.37 0.38 2.55
N PRO A 59 -18.94 -0.04 3.69
CA PRO A 59 -18.40 -1.13 4.52
C PRO A 59 -18.32 -2.49 3.80
N SER A 60 -19.11 -2.68 2.74
CA SER A 60 -19.10 -3.92 1.94
C SER A 60 -17.84 -4.05 1.06
N ILE A 61 -17.18 -2.93 0.77
CA ILE A 61 -15.95 -2.92 -0.04
C ILE A 61 -14.80 -3.46 0.80
N LYS A 62 -14.06 -4.43 0.26
CA LYS A 62 -12.88 -4.98 0.92
C LYS A 62 -11.83 -3.91 1.16
N ARG A 63 -11.28 -3.91 2.36
CA ARG A 63 -10.24 -2.99 2.79
C ARG A 63 -8.93 -3.73 2.95
N PHE A 64 -7.87 -3.15 2.48
CA PHE A 64 -6.54 -3.72 2.52
C PHE A 64 -5.60 -2.80 3.29
N ILE A 65 -4.61 -3.39 3.92
CA ILE A 65 -3.51 -2.66 4.53
C ILE A 65 -2.18 -3.29 4.12
N VAL A 66 -1.26 -2.48 3.60
CA VAL A 66 0.09 -2.92 3.24
C VAL A 66 1.03 -2.54 4.36
N VAL A 67 1.66 -3.55 4.96
CA VAL A 67 2.54 -3.40 6.12
C VAL A 67 3.90 -4.03 5.86
N ALA A 68 4.95 -3.53 6.51
CA ALA A 68 6.24 -4.21 6.51
C ALA A 68 6.36 -5.17 7.71
N PRO A 69 7.30 -6.12 7.69
CA PRO A 69 7.48 -7.09 8.79
C PRO A 69 7.69 -6.47 10.16
N LYS A 70 8.37 -5.32 10.22
CA LYS A 70 8.57 -4.57 11.47
C LYS A 70 7.25 -4.17 12.12
N GLN A 71 6.32 -3.62 11.32
CA GLN A 71 5.00 -3.19 11.81
C GLN A 71 4.14 -4.36 12.30
N MET A 72 4.30 -5.54 11.71
CA MET A 72 3.66 -6.76 12.22
C MET A 72 4.21 -7.14 13.59
N SER A 73 5.54 -7.03 13.80
CA SER A 73 6.16 -7.26 15.11
C SER A 73 5.70 -6.24 16.14
N ASP A 74 5.58 -4.96 15.75
CA ASP A 74 5.10 -3.90 16.63
C ASP A 74 3.65 -4.13 17.09
N LEU A 75 2.81 -4.65 16.19
CA LEU A 75 1.44 -5.00 16.53
C LEU A 75 1.36 -6.13 17.55
N LEU A 76 2.22 -7.16 17.43
CA LEU A 76 2.34 -8.23 18.42
C LEU A 76 2.83 -7.73 19.79
N ASN A 77 3.76 -6.78 19.79
CA ASN A 77 4.33 -6.23 21.02
C ASN A 77 3.44 -5.17 21.66
N SER A 78 2.32 -4.82 21.04
CA SER A 78 1.40 -3.83 21.58
C SER A 78 0.73 -4.33 22.86
N THR A 79 0.93 -3.63 23.95
CA THR A 79 0.36 -3.95 25.29
C THR A 79 -1.15 -3.72 25.38
N THR A 80 -1.73 -3.04 24.39
CA THR A 80 -3.18 -2.77 24.30
C THR A 80 -3.99 -3.91 23.69
N VAL A 81 -3.32 -4.95 23.20
CA VAL A 81 -3.99 -6.11 22.63
C VAL A 81 -4.48 -7.01 23.77
N THR A 82 -5.79 -7.24 23.89
CA THR A 82 -6.40 -8.15 24.85
C THR A 82 -6.03 -9.61 24.56
N SER A 83 -6.24 -10.51 25.52
CA SER A 83 -5.90 -11.93 25.31
C SER A 83 -6.59 -12.55 24.10
N ALA A 84 -7.84 -12.18 23.81
CA ALA A 84 -8.57 -12.66 22.63
C ALA A 84 -8.00 -12.06 21.34
N ASP A 85 -7.74 -10.75 21.34
CA ASP A 85 -7.14 -10.04 20.21
C ASP A 85 -5.72 -10.51 19.97
N PHE A 86 -4.96 -10.80 21.03
CA PHE A 86 -3.60 -11.33 20.92
C PHE A 86 -3.56 -12.65 20.15
N ASN A 87 -4.49 -13.56 20.38
CA ASN A 87 -4.57 -14.80 19.63
C ASN A 87 -4.85 -14.56 18.14
N THR A 88 -5.71 -13.59 17.82
CA THR A 88 -6.00 -13.19 16.43
C THR A 88 -4.80 -12.54 15.76
N VAL A 89 -4.11 -11.64 16.45
CA VAL A 89 -2.88 -11.00 15.96
C VAL A 89 -1.76 -12.03 15.77
N ARG A 90 -1.62 -12.97 16.70
CA ARG A 90 -0.66 -14.07 16.57
C ARG A 90 -0.97 -14.96 15.36
N ALA A 91 -2.23 -15.30 15.13
CA ALA A 91 -2.67 -16.05 13.96
C ALA A 91 -2.42 -15.28 12.66
N LEU A 92 -2.61 -13.96 12.67
CA LEU A 92 -2.29 -13.06 11.53
C LEU A 92 -0.78 -13.09 11.21
N VAL A 93 0.07 -12.95 12.20
CA VAL A 93 1.54 -12.99 12.01
C VAL A 93 2.03 -14.35 11.56
N GLN A 94 1.40 -15.42 12.03
CA GLN A 94 1.70 -16.78 11.59
C GLN A 94 1.13 -17.11 10.19
N GLY A 95 0.37 -16.19 9.58
CA GLY A 95 -0.25 -16.37 8.27
C GLY A 95 -1.48 -17.29 8.29
N SER A 96 -1.99 -17.68 9.46
CA SER A 96 -3.19 -18.49 9.58
C SER A 96 -4.48 -17.71 9.33
N VAL A 97 -4.45 -16.40 9.59
CA VAL A 97 -5.54 -15.44 9.35
C VAL A 97 -4.98 -14.29 8.56
N THR A 98 -5.72 -13.82 7.59
CA THR A 98 -5.31 -12.68 6.73
C THR A 98 -6.05 -11.39 7.06
N GLU A 99 -7.09 -11.45 7.90
CA GLU A 99 -7.97 -10.32 8.22
C GLU A 99 -7.93 -9.99 9.71
N PHE A 100 -7.78 -8.70 10.01
CA PHE A 100 -7.86 -8.17 11.37
C PHE A 100 -8.40 -6.73 11.34
N CYS A 101 -9.28 -6.38 12.28
CA CYS A 101 -9.93 -5.06 12.36
C CYS A 101 -10.65 -4.61 11.07
N GLY A 102 -11.09 -5.56 10.24
CA GLY A 102 -11.74 -5.26 8.96
C GLY A 102 -10.78 -4.92 7.83
N PHE A 103 -9.48 -5.13 8.01
CA PHE A 103 -8.47 -5.02 6.96
C PHE A 103 -7.89 -6.39 6.60
N THR A 104 -7.70 -6.61 5.31
CA THR A 104 -6.87 -7.71 4.80
C THR A 104 -5.42 -7.25 4.76
N PHE A 105 -4.54 -7.96 5.45
CA PHE A 105 -3.12 -7.60 5.56
C PHE A 105 -2.30 -8.14 4.40
N ILE A 106 -1.50 -7.25 3.81
CA ILE A 106 -0.54 -7.57 2.75
C ILE A 106 0.84 -7.19 3.25
N THR A 107 1.74 -8.17 3.37
CA THR A 107 3.11 -7.90 3.81
C THR A 107 4.00 -7.51 2.64
N SER A 108 4.63 -6.34 2.72
CA SER A 108 5.59 -5.86 1.72
C SER A 108 6.71 -5.06 2.39
N ASN A 109 7.94 -5.38 2.05
CA ASN A 109 9.12 -4.63 2.52
C ASN A 109 9.48 -3.45 1.59
N ARG A 110 8.59 -3.06 0.69
CA ARG A 110 8.82 -2.04 -0.35
C ARG A 110 8.22 -0.68 0.00
N LEU A 111 7.60 -0.58 1.17
CA LEU A 111 7.03 0.67 1.65
C LEU A 111 8.11 1.74 1.82
N ALA A 112 7.87 2.93 1.30
CA ALA A 112 8.78 4.06 1.46
C ALA A 112 8.82 4.56 2.91
N VAL A 113 9.93 5.15 3.27
CA VAL A 113 10.11 5.90 4.51
C VAL A 113 9.97 7.38 4.17
N ASN A 114 9.25 8.15 4.98
CA ASN A 114 9.14 9.60 4.80
C ASN A 114 10.40 10.31 5.32
N GLY A 115 10.48 11.63 5.08
CA GLY A 115 11.61 12.46 5.53
C GLY A 115 11.83 12.51 7.04
N SER A 116 10.89 12.02 7.84
CA SER A 116 10.96 11.93 9.31
C SER A 116 11.25 10.49 9.80
N SER A 117 11.78 9.64 8.96
CA SER A 117 12.12 8.24 9.26
C SER A 117 10.92 7.38 9.70
N HIS A 118 9.71 7.72 9.25
CA HIS A 118 8.52 6.89 9.48
C HIS A 118 8.20 6.06 8.23
N ARG A 119 7.92 4.78 8.42
CA ARG A 119 7.43 3.90 7.36
C ARG A 119 6.00 4.27 7.01
N ARG A 120 5.73 4.52 5.73
CA ARG A 120 4.43 4.91 5.22
C ARG A 120 3.59 3.66 4.94
N VAL A 121 2.82 3.23 5.91
CA VAL A 121 1.86 2.12 5.76
C VAL A 121 0.62 2.64 5.03
N ILE A 122 0.11 1.85 4.08
CA ILE A 122 -1.02 2.22 3.23
C ILE A 122 -2.23 1.41 3.65
N ALA A 123 -3.30 2.07 4.07
CA ALA A 123 -4.63 1.46 4.20
C ALA A 123 -5.53 1.98 3.08
N PHE A 124 -6.21 1.11 2.36
CA PHE A 124 -7.05 1.51 1.24
C PHE A 124 -8.23 0.55 1.02
N ALA A 125 -9.29 1.09 0.44
CA ALA A 125 -10.40 0.29 -0.09
C ALA A 125 -10.06 -0.21 -1.50
N GLN A 126 -10.63 -1.33 -1.90
CA GLN A 126 -10.33 -2.02 -3.17
C GLN A 126 -10.34 -1.11 -4.40
N ASP A 127 -11.26 -0.14 -4.44
CA ASP A 127 -11.41 0.78 -5.56
C ASP A 127 -10.58 2.07 -5.43
N GLY A 128 -9.91 2.28 -4.30
CA GLY A 128 -9.11 3.47 -4.04
C GLY A 128 -7.87 3.62 -4.90
N LEU A 129 -7.27 2.50 -5.31
CA LEU A 129 -6.09 2.44 -6.15
C LEU A 129 -6.38 1.63 -7.41
N LYS A 130 -5.99 2.14 -8.57
CA LYS A 130 -6.14 1.44 -9.86
C LYS A 130 -4.78 1.30 -10.54
N LEU A 131 -4.53 0.09 -11.05
CA LEU A 131 -3.41 -0.22 -11.92
C LEU A 131 -3.89 -0.31 -13.37
N ALA A 132 -3.27 0.43 -14.24
CA ALA A 132 -3.47 0.33 -15.68
C ALA A 132 -2.28 -0.38 -16.32
N VAL A 133 -2.54 -1.36 -17.16
CA VAL A 133 -1.54 -2.06 -17.96
C VAL A 133 -1.72 -1.64 -19.40
N GLY A 134 -0.84 -0.75 -19.89
CA GLY A 134 -0.87 -0.26 -21.28
C GLY A 134 -0.32 -1.27 -22.26
N MET A 135 0.71 -2.01 -21.85
CA MET A 135 1.30 -3.10 -22.62
C MET A 135 1.60 -4.27 -21.72
N ASN A 136 1.13 -5.45 -22.09
CA ASN A 136 1.45 -6.67 -21.37
C ASN A 136 2.96 -6.98 -21.47
N PRO A 137 3.52 -7.68 -20.48
CA PRO A 137 4.92 -8.10 -20.51
C PRO A 137 5.22 -8.85 -21.80
N THR A 138 6.16 -8.36 -22.58
CA THR A 138 6.66 -9.02 -23.78
C THR A 138 8.15 -9.29 -23.61
N ALA A 139 8.56 -10.54 -23.76
CA ALA A 139 9.95 -10.93 -23.75
C ALA A 139 10.31 -11.52 -25.13
N LYS A 140 11.46 -11.10 -25.67
CA LYS A 140 12.05 -11.66 -26.89
C LYS A 140 13.50 -12.03 -26.63
N VAL A 141 13.90 -13.15 -27.18
CA VAL A 141 15.29 -13.62 -27.14
C VAL A 141 15.73 -13.78 -28.56
N ASP A 142 16.66 -12.95 -29.01
CA ASP A 142 17.18 -12.92 -30.37
C ASP A 142 18.72 -12.95 -30.35
N VAL A 143 19.31 -13.51 -31.41
CA VAL A 143 20.75 -13.45 -31.62
C VAL A 143 21.07 -12.24 -32.50
N ARG A 144 21.99 -11.41 -32.04
CA ARG A 144 22.41 -10.20 -32.76
C ARG A 144 23.67 -10.42 -33.55
N PRO A 145 23.60 -10.49 -34.91
CA PRO A 145 24.77 -10.64 -35.77
C PRO A 145 25.73 -9.45 -35.67
N ASP A 146 25.21 -8.24 -35.45
CA ASP A 146 25.96 -6.98 -35.31
C ASP A 146 26.81 -6.88 -34.03
N LYS A 147 26.58 -7.79 -33.08
CA LYS A 147 27.29 -7.86 -31.78
C LYS A 147 28.01 -9.19 -31.58
N GLY A 148 28.62 -9.73 -32.63
CA GLY A 148 29.34 -11.00 -32.55
C GLY A 148 28.46 -12.20 -32.20
N TYR A 149 27.24 -12.21 -32.67
CA TYR A 149 26.22 -13.26 -32.40
C TYR A 149 25.86 -13.39 -30.90
N ALA A 150 25.99 -12.29 -30.12
CA ALA A 150 25.58 -12.29 -28.71
C ALA A 150 24.05 -12.46 -28.60
N THR A 151 23.60 -13.26 -27.64
CA THR A 151 22.18 -13.43 -27.32
C THR A 151 21.67 -12.17 -26.63
N GLN A 152 20.64 -11.54 -27.21
CA GLN A 152 19.95 -10.39 -26.61
C GLN A 152 18.62 -10.85 -26.00
N VAL A 153 18.40 -10.46 -24.74
CA VAL A 153 17.08 -10.60 -24.09
C VAL A 153 16.46 -9.21 -24.03
N PHE A 154 15.34 -9.05 -24.69
CA PHE A 154 14.53 -7.82 -24.67
C PHE A 154 13.28 -8.04 -23.85
N TYR A 155 13.02 -7.16 -22.89
CA TYR A 155 11.82 -7.16 -22.06
C TYR A 155 11.17 -5.78 -22.08
N GLN A 156 9.87 -5.75 -22.38
CA GLN A 156 9.10 -4.51 -22.42
C GLN A 156 7.76 -4.68 -21.69
N GLN A 157 7.39 -3.68 -20.91
CA GLN A 157 6.10 -3.57 -20.22
C GLN A 157 5.77 -2.09 -20.00
N SER A 158 4.51 -1.71 -20.21
CA SER A 158 4.01 -0.37 -19.87
C SER A 158 2.92 -0.50 -18.80
N ILE A 159 3.16 0.12 -17.64
CA ILE A 159 2.24 0.13 -16.52
C ILE A 159 2.13 1.54 -15.94
N GLY A 160 0.96 1.86 -15.43
CA GLY A 160 0.71 3.07 -14.65
C GLY A 160 -0.24 2.75 -13.50
N ALA A 161 -0.16 3.50 -12.43
CA ALA A 161 -1.09 3.39 -11.32
C ALA A 161 -1.49 4.78 -10.86
N THR A 162 -2.70 4.91 -10.34
CA THR A 162 -3.20 6.17 -9.79
C THR A 162 -4.17 5.93 -8.65
N ARG A 163 -4.26 6.93 -7.78
CA ARG A 163 -5.32 7.03 -6.78
C ARG A 163 -6.59 7.54 -7.48
N MET A 164 -7.68 6.79 -7.33
CA MET A 164 -8.96 7.13 -7.98
C MET A 164 -9.83 8.01 -7.12
N GLN A 165 -9.84 7.78 -5.81
CA GLN A 165 -10.65 8.53 -4.88
C GLN A 165 -9.88 8.82 -3.60
N GLU A 166 -9.84 10.09 -3.21
CA GLU A 166 -9.08 10.58 -2.09
C GLU A 166 -9.50 9.94 -0.76
N SER A 167 -10.80 9.82 -0.53
CA SER A 167 -11.36 9.26 0.71
C SER A 167 -11.10 7.77 0.91
N MET A 168 -10.69 7.05 -0.14
CA MET A 168 -10.47 5.60 -0.10
C MET A 168 -9.04 5.19 0.24
N VAL A 169 -8.14 6.15 0.45
CA VAL A 169 -6.72 5.87 0.76
C VAL A 169 -6.30 6.65 1.99
N VAL A 170 -5.71 5.96 2.94
CA VAL A 170 -5.24 6.52 4.22
C VAL A 170 -3.77 6.16 4.43
N GLU A 171 -2.98 7.15 4.85
CA GLU A 171 -1.60 6.95 5.27
C GLU A 171 -1.53 6.71 6.78
N VAL A 172 -0.80 5.68 7.19
CA VAL A 172 -0.54 5.36 8.59
C VAL A 172 0.97 5.37 8.82
N PRO A 173 1.55 6.53 9.18
CA PRO A 173 2.98 6.63 9.45
C PRO A 173 3.35 5.86 10.73
N CYS A 174 4.37 5.00 10.63
CA CYS A 174 4.86 4.18 11.73
C CYS A 174 6.34 4.46 11.96
N ALA A 175 6.72 4.71 13.23
CA ALA A 175 8.13 4.81 13.60
C ALA A 175 8.84 3.48 13.40
N GLU A 176 10.13 3.52 13.03
CA GLU A 176 11.01 2.35 12.89
C GLU A 176 12.09 2.30 13.97
#